data_946a818827bfda7b2dc15ca67c3ccfec
#
_entry.id   946a818827bfda7b2dc15ca67c3ccfec
#
_cell.length_a   1.000
_cell.length_b   1.000
_cell.length_c   1.000
_cell.angle_alpha   90.00
_cell.angle_beta   90.00
_cell.angle_gamma   90.00
#
_symmetry.space_group_name_H-M   'P 1'
#
loop_
_entity.id
_entity.type
_entity.pdbx_description
1 polymer ?
#
loop_
_entity_poly.entity_id
_entity_poly.type
_entity_poly.pdbx_seq_one_letter_code
_entity_poly.pdbx_strand_id
1 'polypeptide(L)'
;MKKLNSNNNMIENENFQDKINNINFHSIVPLFDNKIGIVLTVDENYISYLCVTIESLQQNCSVGNNYDIVVLSSYNNDFIQNVIVQNYSKKNFQIRFININYIMNYFDNHLFYISGGHFTIAVYYRLFICNIMKNYNKVIFLDCDAILLDDISLLYTIDLKENLLGVALDVEIQRTHFLKNDNWSENFINYLKNDLALKKSENYFQAGFIIFNIQKCLEFNLMEKCLTALKEIKTPIYQDQDILNKVAEGNVKFLDLSWNVENHIMVFNRANLDNFPKDILEKYLKSLKEAKFLHFSGCIKPWQNPKSYNAHLWWHYARTNTIL
;
A
#
# COMPACT_ATOMS: atom_id res chain seq x y z
N MET A 1 4.91 32.88 -28.27
CA MET A 1 5.34 31.94 -27.22
C MET A 1 4.19 31.14 -26.56
N LYS A 2 3.04 31.74 -26.19
CA LYS A 2 1.93 30.98 -25.56
C LYS A 2 1.29 29.89 -26.44
N LYS A 3 1.21 30.04 -27.77
CA LYS A 3 0.62 29.01 -28.66
C LYS A 3 1.54 27.80 -28.93
N LEU A 4 2.86 27.97 -28.89
CA LEU A 4 3.80 26.84 -29.03
C LEU A 4 3.81 25.93 -27.78
N ASN A 5 3.72 26.54 -26.58
CA ASN A 5 3.65 25.75 -25.34
C ASN A 5 2.33 24.95 -25.20
N SER A 6 1.21 25.47 -25.70
CA SER A 6 -0.06 24.74 -25.67
C SER A 6 -0.07 23.52 -26.63
N ASN A 7 0.54 23.65 -27.81
CA ASN A 7 0.64 22.55 -28.77
C ASN A 7 1.60 21.44 -28.28
N ASN A 8 2.74 21.79 -27.69
CA ASN A 8 3.65 20.77 -27.11
C ASN A 8 3.02 20.02 -25.94
N ASN A 9 2.32 20.74 -25.05
CA ASN A 9 1.60 20.09 -23.94
C ASN A 9 0.44 19.18 -24.42
N MET A 10 -0.25 19.53 -25.51
CA MET A 10 -1.27 18.67 -26.12
C MET A 10 -0.65 17.40 -26.72
N ILE A 11 0.43 17.51 -27.48
CA ILE A 11 1.13 16.36 -28.08
C ILE A 11 1.74 15.46 -27.01
N GLU A 12 2.32 16.01 -25.93
CA GLU A 12 2.85 15.23 -24.81
C GLU A 12 1.73 14.51 -24.01
N ASN A 13 0.56 15.12 -23.90
CA ASN A 13 -0.58 14.51 -23.23
C ASN A 13 -1.24 13.42 -24.08
N GLU A 14 -1.38 13.62 -25.39
CA GLU A 14 -1.86 12.58 -26.31
C GLU A 14 -0.91 11.37 -26.29
N ASN A 15 0.39 11.58 -26.31
CA ASN A 15 1.39 10.49 -26.25
C ASN A 15 1.33 9.74 -24.88
N PHE A 16 1.03 10.43 -23.78
CA PHE A 16 0.92 9.81 -22.46
C PHE A 16 -0.35 8.96 -22.36
N GLN A 17 -1.49 9.44 -22.85
CA GLN A 17 -2.73 8.70 -22.89
C GLN A 17 -2.63 7.45 -23.78
N ASP A 18 -1.98 7.58 -24.93
CA ASP A 18 -1.72 6.45 -25.82
C ASP A 18 -0.85 5.38 -25.13
N LYS A 19 0.15 5.78 -24.37
CA LYS A 19 0.94 4.83 -23.56
C LYS A 19 0.08 4.05 -22.59
N ILE A 20 -0.81 4.71 -21.84
CA ILE A 20 -1.73 4.07 -20.90
C ILE A 20 -2.65 3.09 -21.63
N ASN A 21 -3.24 3.50 -22.75
CA ASN A 21 -4.18 2.70 -23.52
C ASN A 21 -3.53 1.47 -24.18
N ASN A 22 -2.22 1.56 -24.47
CA ASN A 22 -1.45 0.49 -25.11
C ASN A 22 -0.86 -0.52 -24.13
N ILE A 23 -1.02 -0.33 -22.80
CA ILE A 23 -0.55 -1.33 -21.83
C ILE A 23 -1.35 -2.62 -21.98
N ASN A 24 -0.66 -3.68 -22.40
CA ASN A 24 -1.26 -5.00 -22.43
C ASN A 24 -1.20 -5.64 -21.03
N PHE A 25 -2.26 -5.43 -20.23
CA PHE A 25 -2.34 -6.06 -18.92
C PHE A 25 -2.56 -7.57 -19.04
N HIS A 26 -1.56 -8.34 -18.66
CA HIS A 26 -1.73 -9.78 -18.46
C HIS A 26 -2.63 -9.98 -17.24
N SER A 27 -3.93 -10.19 -17.48
CA SER A 27 -4.89 -10.39 -16.41
C SER A 27 -4.68 -11.73 -15.72
N ILE A 28 -4.63 -11.69 -14.41
CA ILE A 28 -4.46 -12.89 -13.59
C ILE A 28 -5.80 -13.59 -13.45
N VAL A 29 -5.82 -14.89 -13.77
CA VAL A 29 -6.98 -15.74 -13.50
C VAL A 29 -6.87 -16.25 -12.05
N PRO A 30 -7.93 -16.14 -11.24
CA PRO A 30 -7.96 -16.70 -9.90
C PRO A 30 -7.70 -18.21 -9.90
N LEU A 31 -6.94 -18.69 -8.90
CA LEU A 31 -6.66 -20.12 -8.75
C LEU A 31 -7.78 -20.88 -8.06
N PHE A 32 -8.70 -20.19 -7.40
CA PHE A 32 -9.81 -20.77 -6.67
C PHE A 32 -11.13 -20.04 -7.01
N ASP A 33 -12.25 -20.76 -7.02
CA ASP A 33 -13.57 -20.16 -7.21
C ASP A 33 -13.91 -19.23 -6.03
N ASN A 34 -13.81 -19.75 -4.80
CA ASN A 34 -13.93 -18.97 -3.56
C ASN A 34 -12.52 -18.58 -3.08
N LYS A 35 -12.08 -17.39 -3.41
CA LYS A 35 -10.72 -16.91 -3.14
C LYS A 35 -10.72 -15.63 -2.35
N ILE A 36 -9.70 -15.52 -1.51
CA ILE A 36 -9.27 -14.29 -0.88
C ILE A 36 -8.04 -13.83 -1.65
N GLY A 37 -8.22 -12.84 -2.52
CA GLY A 37 -7.16 -12.27 -3.32
C GLY A 37 -6.31 -11.32 -2.48
N ILE A 38 -5.01 -11.56 -2.43
CA ILE A 38 -4.04 -10.75 -1.69
C ILE A 38 -2.94 -10.34 -2.65
N VAL A 39 -2.54 -9.06 -2.60
CA VAL A 39 -1.43 -8.54 -3.39
C VAL A 39 -0.37 -7.95 -2.45
N LEU A 40 0.87 -8.30 -2.72
CA LEU A 40 2.06 -7.69 -2.12
C LEU A 40 2.93 -7.10 -3.24
N THR A 41 3.70 -6.08 -2.92
CA THR A 41 4.67 -5.50 -3.85
C THR A 41 6.06 -5.57 -3.26
N VAL A 42 7.05 -5.94 -4.07
CA VAL A 42 8.40 -6.13 -3.57
C VAL A 42 9.46 -5.84 -4.63
N ASP A 43 10.59 -5.32 -4.19
CA ASP A 43 11.84 -5.29 -4.95
C ASP A 43 12.88 -6.26 -4.33
N GLU A 44 14.09 -6.27 -4.88
CA GLU A 44 15.17 -7.14 -4.40
C GLU A 44 15.56 -6.89 -2.94
N ASN A 45 15.43 -5.66 -2.44
CA ASN A 45 15.84 -5.29 -1.09
C ASN A 45 14.87 -5.79 -0.02
N TYR A 46 13.61 -6.04 -0.42
CA TYR A 46 12.54 -6.43 0.52
C TYR A 46 12.11 -7.88 0.41
N ILE A 47 12.73 -8.67 -0.49
CA ILE A 47 12.33 -10.08 -0.72
C ILE A 47 12.40 -10.94 0.56
N SER A 48 13.39 -10.73 1.42
CA SER A 48 13.52 -11.44 2.69
C SER A 48 12.41 -11.05 3.68
N TYR A 49 12.04 -9.78 3.72
CA TYR A 49 11.00 -9.29 4.62
C TYR A 49 9.60 -9.70 4.15
N LEU A 50 9.38 -9.81 2.83
CA LEU A 50 8.21 -10.44 2.25
C LEU A 50 7.95 -11.83 2.85
N CYS A 51 9.00 -12.63 3.03
CA CYS A 51 8.87 -13.98 3.60
C CYS A 51 8.32 -13.95 5.03
N VAL A 52 8.66 -12.94 5.84
CA VAL A 52 8.10 -12.79 7.20
C VAL A 52 6.63 -12.39 7.17
N THR A 53 6.26 -11.49 6.26
CA THR A 53 4.85 -11.12 6.05
C THR A 53 4.03 -12.32 5.61
N ILE A 54 4.53 -13.12 4.65
CA ILE A 54 3.87 -14.35 4.18
C ILE A 54 3.75 -15.38 5.30
N GLU A 55 4.80 -15.56 6.10
CA GLU A 55 4.79 -16.47 7.26
C GLU A 55 3.69 -16.07 8.25
N SER A 56 3.60 -14.78 8.61
CA SER A 56 2.57 -14.29 9.51
C SER A 56 1.17 -14.46 8.92
N LEU A 57 1.00 -14.20 7.63
CA LEU A 57 -0.24 -14.41 6.91
C LEU A 57 -0.67 -15.87 6.96
N GLN A 58 0.26 -16.80 6.66
CA GLN A 58 -0.02 -18.23 6.62
C GLN A 58 -0.36 -18.81 8.01
N GLN A 59 0.33 -18.36 9.06
CA GLN A 59 0.06 -18.83 10.42
C GLN A 59 -1.30 -18.38 10.96
N ASN A 60 -1.83 -17.25 10.46
CA ASN A 60 -3.13 -16.70 10.86
C ASN A 60 -4.27 -17.02 9.89
N CYS A 61 -4.01 -17.81 8.85
CA CYS A 61 -5.04 -18.24 7.90
C CYS A 61 -6.01 -19.28 8.47
N SER A 62 -7.30 -19.13 8.19
CA SER A 62 -8.31 -20.18 8.45
C SER A 62 -8.20 -21.32 7.44
N VAL A 63 -8.29 -22.54 7.92
CA VAL A 63 -8.20 -23.77 7.10
C VAL A 63 -9.33 -23.87 6.06
N GLY A 64 -10.49 -23.26 6.33
CA GLY A 64 -11.68 -23.31 5.46
C GLY A 64 -11.67 -22.32 4.30
N ASN A 65 -10.69 -21.39 4.25
CA ASN A 65 -10.60 -20.36 3.22
C ASN A 65 -9.48 -20.66 2.22
N ASN A 66 -9.61 -20.14 1.00
CA ASN A 66 -8.61 -20.24 -0.05
C ASN A 66 -7.93 -18.88 -0.24
N TYR A 67 -6.60 -18.83 -0.12
CA TYR A 67 -5.81 -17.61 -0.21
C TYR A 67 -5.00 -17.65 -1.50
N ASP A 68 -5.21 -16.65 -2.35
CA ASP A 68 -4.56 -16.50 -3.64
C ASP A 68 -3.68 -15.25 -3.60
N ILE A 69 -2.39 -15.46 -3.34
CA ILE A 69 -1.41 -14.41 -3.11
C ILE A 69 -0.67 -14.12 -4.40
N VAL A 70 -0.69 -12.87 -4.82
CA VAL A 70 0.02 -12.36 -5.98
C VAL A 70 1.08 -11.37 -5.53
N VAL A 71 2.33 -11.66 -5.84
CA VAL A 71 3.47 -10.78 -5.55
C VAL A 71 3.88 -10.05 -6.82
N LEU A 72 3.66 -8.75 -6.88
CA LEU A 72 4.16 -7.89 -7.96
C LEU A 72 5.60 -7.52 -7.67
N SER A 73 6.53 -7.94 -8.51
CA SER A 73 7.95 -7.76 -8.27
C SER A 73 8.69 -7.30 -9.54
N SER A 74 9.63 -6.38 -9.37
CA SER A 74 10.66 -6.08 -10.38
C SER A 74 11.89 -6.99 -10.27
N TYR A 75 12.04 -7.70 -9.16
CA TYR A 75 13.13 -8.63 -8.92
C TYR A 75 12.95 -9.90 -9.75
N ASN A 76 13.84 -10.09 -10.72
CA ASN A 76 13.77 -11.20 -11.64
C ASN A 76 14.78 -12.29 -11.26
N ASN A 77 14.48 -13.04 -10.22
CA ASN A 77 15.26 -14.19 -9.78
C ASN A 77 14.34 -15.40 -9.57
N ASP A 78 14.19 -16.17 -10.64
CA ASP A 78 13.29 -17.34 -10.68
C ASP A 78 13.65 -18.38 -9.62
N PHE A 79 14.93 -18.53 -9.28
CA PHE A 79 15.36 -19.49 -8.25
C PHE A 79 14.78 -19.11 -6.89
N ILE A 80 14.98 -17.85 -6.44
CA ILE A 80 14.47 -17.38 -5.13
C ILE A 80 12.94 -17.38 -5.12
N GLN A 81 12.30 -16.92 -6.20
CA GLN A 81 10.84 -16.93 -6.30
C GLN A 81 10.29 -18.37 -6.21
N ASN A 82 10.90 -19.33 -6.91
CA ASN A 82 10.50 -20.74 -6.84
C ASN A 82 10.71 -21.32 -5.43
N VAL A 83 11.80 -20.99 -4.73
CA VAL A 83 12.02 -21.41 -3.34
C VAL A 83 10.88 -20.89 -2.44
N ILE A 84 10.49 -19.62 -2.57
CA ILE A 84 9.38 -19.04 -1.80
C ILE A 84 8.07 -19.77 -2.12
N VAL A 85 7.74 -19.94 -3.40
CA VAL A 85 6.52 -20.62 -3.83
C VAL A 85 6.47 -22.05 -3.30
N GLN A 86 7.54 -22.83 -3.38
CA GLN A 86 7.60 -24.21 -2.92
C GLN A 86 7.46 -24.34 -1.39
N ASN A 87 8.02 -23.42 -0.63
CA ASN A 87 7.99 -23.50 0.82
C ASN A 87 6.63 -23.05 1.41
N TYR A 88 5.98 -22.06 0.79
CA TYR A 88 4.76 -21.48 1.34
C TYR A 88 3.47 -21.96 0.67
N SER A 89 3.50 -22.41 -0.60
CA SER A 89 2.26 -22.85 -1.24
C SER A 89 1.75 -24.15 -0.64
N LYS A 90 0.46 -24.14 -0.30
CA LYS A 90 -0.32 -25.29 0.24
C LYS A 90 -1.62 -25.43 -0.53
N LYS A 91 -2.39 -26.49 -0.28
CA LYS A 91 -3.65 -26.76 -1.00
C LYS A 91 -4.60 -25.56 -1.07
N ASN A 92 -4.70 -24.79 0.01
CA ASN A 92 -5.59 -23.63 0.14
C ASN A 92 -4.85 -22.29 0.27
N PHE A 93 -3.56 -22.25 0.02
CA PHE A 93 -2.72 -21.07 0.10
C PHE A 93 -1.70 -21.10 -1.03
N GLN A 94 -1.91 -20.29 -2.07
CA GLN A 94 -1.08 -20.31 -3.26
C GLN A 94 -0.41 -18.96 -3.48
N ILE A 95 0.85 -18.99 -3.90
CA ILE A 95 1.66 -17.79 -4.16
C ILE A 95 2.11 -17.79 -5.61
N ARG A 96 2.02 -16.63 -6.25
CA ARG A 96 2.49 -16.39 -7.61
C ARG A 96 3.26 -15.08 -7.68
N PHE A 97 4.38 -15.09 -8.38
CA PHE A 97 5.12 -13.88 -8.70
C PHE A 97 4.74 -13.39 -10.11
N ILE A 98 4.58 -12.09 -10.22
CA ILE A 98 4.35 -11.40 -11.50
C ILE A 98 5.43 -10.35 -11.67
N ASN A 99 6.19 -10.45 -12.74
CA ASN A 99 7.20 -9.45 -13.08
C ASN A 99 6.50 -8.17 -13.59
N ILE A 100 6.49 -7.11 -12.78
CA ILE A 100 5.81 -5.86 -13.08
C ILE A 100 6.55 -5.01 -14.13
N ASN A 101 7.80 -5.33 -14.47
CA ASN A 101 8.61 -4.56 -15.42
C ASN A 101 7.94 -4.45 -16.80
N TYR A 102 7.11 -5.41 -17.20
CA TYR A 102 6.38 -5.33 -18.47
C TYR A 102 5.40 -4.15 -18.52
N ILE A 103 4.93 -3.64 -17.36
CA ILE A 103 4.11 -2.43 -17.25
C ILE A 103 5.01 -1.20 -17.05
N MET A 104 5.97 -1.29 -16.13
CA MET A 104 6.82 -0.16 -15.77
C MET A 104 7.61 0.39 -16.96
N ASN A 105 8.01 -0.48 -17.90
CA ASN A 105 8.75 -0.11 -19.10
C ASN A 105 7.93 0.75 -20.12
N TYR A 106 6.62 0.88 -19.96
CA TYR A 106 5.83 1.82 -20.76
C TYR A 106 6.05 3.28 -20.37
N PHE A 107 6.57 3.52 -19.17
CA PHE A 107 6.70 4.86 -18.59
C PHE A 107 8.15 5.28 -18.44
N ASP A 108 8.39 6.58 -18.49
CA ASP A 108 9.66 7.16 -18.11
C ASP A 108 9.82 7.07 -16.59
N ASN A 109 11.01 6.70 -16.12
CA ASN A 109 11.32 6.58 -14.69
C ASN A 109 11.10 7.91 -13.92
N HIS A 110 11.19 9.05 -14.60
CA HIS A 110 10.93 10.38 -14.01
C HIS A 110 9.46 10.57 -13.58
N LEU A 111 8.52 9.76 -14.11
CA LEU A 111 7.13 9.79 -13.66
C LEU A 111 6.99 9.31 -12.19
N PHE A 112 7.85 8.38 -11.79
CA PHE A 112 7.80 7.73 -10.48
C PHE A 112 8.86 8.34 -9.56
N TYR A 113 8.58 9.55 -9.10
CA TYR A 113 9.48 10.26 -8.19
C TYR A 113 9.66 9.52 -6.88
N ILE A 114 10.91 9.37 -6.44
CA ILE A 114 11.28 8.78 -5.15
C ILE A 114 12.06 9.84 -4.36
N SER A 115 11.54 10.19 -3.18
CA SER A 115 12.15 11.18 -2.28
C SER A 115 13.43 10.68 -1.60
N GLY A 116 13.78 9.40 -1.80
CA GLY A 116 14.92 8.76 -1.14
C GLY A 116 14.54 8.06 0.17
N GLY A 117 15.53 7.81 1.03
CA GLY A 117 15.30 7.08 2.29
C GLY A 117 15.07 5.58 2.07
N HIS A 118 14.00 5.04 2.61
CA HIS A 118 13.61 3.63 2.49
C HIS A 118 12.59 3.36 1.37
N PHE A 119 12.18 4.40 0.64
CA PHE A 119 11.24 4.26 -0.47
C PHE A 119 11.94 3.75 -1.72
N THR A 120 11.25 2.89 -2.45
CA THR A 120 11.68 2.37 -3.75
C THR A 120 10.54 2.50 -4.76
N ILE A 121 10.82 2.26 -6.05
CA ILE A 121 9.79 2.31 -7.10
C ILE A 121 8.65 1.31 -6.86
N ALA A 122 8.87 0.27 -6.05
CA ALA A 122 7.88 -0.74 -5.73
C ALA A 122 6.61 -0.18 -5.05
N VAL A 123 6.70 1.00 -4.40
CA VAL A 123 5.54 1.67 -3.81
C VAL A 123 4.47 2.02 -4.87
N TYR A 124 4.88 2.31 -6.09
CA TYR A 124 3.96 2.64 -7.19
C TYR A 124 3.31 1.42 -7.85
N TYR A 125 3.78 0.19 -7.60
CA TYR A 125 3.19 -0.99 -8.24
C TYR A 125 1.73 -1.19 -7.85
N ARG A 126 1.33 -0.73 -6.66
CA ARG A 126 -0.06 -0.82 -6.20
C ARG A 126 -1.05 -0.03 -7.05
N LEU A 127 -0.59 0.98 -7.80
CA LEU A 127 -1.45 1.74 -8.70
C LEU A 127 -2.00 0.89 -9.87
N PHE A 128 -1.34 -0.21 -10.21
CA PHE A 128 -1.71 -1.09 -11.30
C PHE A 128 -2.55 -2.31 -10.88
N ILE A 129 -2.78 -2.49 -9.58
CA ILE A 129 -3.45 -3.67 -9.01
C ILE A 129 -4.80 -3.92 -9.67
N CYS A 130 -5.65 -2.91 -9.83
CA CYS A 130 -7.00 -3.10 -10.35
C CYS A 130 -7.00 -3.64 -11.78
N ASN A 131 -6.09 -3.19 -12.63
CA ASN A 131 -5.98 -3.63 -14.01
C ASN A 131 -5.38 -5.03 -14.13
N ILE A 132 -4.41 -5.38 -13.28
CA ILE A 132 -3.80 -6.72 -13.22
C ILE A 132 -4.80 -7.74 -12.65
N MET A 133 -5.53 -7.35 -11.60
CA MET A 133 -6.45 -8.22 -10.84
C MET A 133 -7.92 -8.10 -11.30
N LYS A 134 -8.17 -7.70 -12.55
CA LYS A 134 -9.52 -7.41 -13.07
C LYS A 134 -10.51 -8.59 -13.00
N ASN A 135 -10.03 -9.81 -12.84
CA ASN A 135 -10.84 -11.02 -12.69
C ASN A 135 -11.23 -11.31 -11.22
N TYR A 136 -10.87 -10.41 -10.30
CA TYR A 136 -11.30 -10.47 -8.89
C TYR A 136 -12.36 -9.41 -8.61
N ASN A 137 -13.24 -9.67 -7.66
CA ASN A 137 -14.20 -8.66 -7.22
C ASN A 137 -13.56 -7.71 -6.19
N LYS A 138 -12.75 -8.29 -5.31
CA LYS A 138 -12.08 -7.62 -4.21
C LYS A 138 -10.66 -8.16 -4.05
N VAL A 139 -9.72 -7.29 -3.72
CA VAL A 139 -8.34 -7.65 -3.45
C VAL A 139 -7.85 -6.86 -2.24
N ILE A 140 -7.06 -7.50 -1.39
CA ILE A 140 -6.42 -6.85 -0.26
C ILE A 140 -4.94 -6.65 -0.59
N PHE A 141 -4.48 -5.43 -0.54
CA PHE A 141 -3.08 -5.07 -0.69
C PHE A 141 -2.42 -4.90 0.67
N LEU A 142 -1.20 -5.39 0.80
CA LEU A 142 -0.36 -5.31 2.00
C LEU A 142 1.06 -4.89 1.65
N ASP A 143 1.64 -3.99 2.44
CA ASP A 143 3.09 -3.74 2.43
C ASP A 143 3.86 -4.90 3.08
N CYS A 144 5.11 -5.14 2.63
CA CYS A 144 5.96 -6.25 3.08
C CYS A 144 6.70 -5.99 4.40
N ASP A 145 6.60 -4.79 4.96
CA ASP A 145 7.17 -4.43 6.27
C ASP A 145 6.14 -4.50 7.39
N ALA A 146 5.29 -5.51 7.34
CA ALA A 146 4.20 -5.71 8.27
C ALA A 146 4.03 -7.19 8.63
N ILE A 147 3.23 -7.45 9.67
CA ILE A 147 2.81 -8.80 10.07
C ILE A 147 1.31 -8.83 10.31
N LEU A 148 0.69 -9.95 9.95
CA LEU A 148 -0.69 -10.29 10.30
C LEU A 148 -0.70 -10.93 11.68
N LEU A 149 -1.69 -10.54 12.51
CA LEU A 149 -1.94 -11.07 13.84
C LEU A 149 -3.36 -11.65 13.97
N ASP A 150 -4.14 -11.59 12.89
CA ASP A 150 -5.50 -12.14 12.78
C ASP A 150 -5.76 -12.61 11.34
N ASP A 151 -6.83 -13.37 11.13
CA ASP A 151 -7.20 -13.85 9.79
C ASP A 151 -7.71 -12.73 8.90
N ILE A 152 -6.96 -12.47 7.83
CA ILE A 152 -7.28 -11.45 6.83
C ILE A 152 -8.61 -11.71 6.10
N SER A 153 -9.12 -12.95 6.13
CA SER A 153 -10.41 -13.32 5.54
C SER A 153 -11.59 -12.54 6.12
N LEU A 154 -11.48 -12.08 7.36
CA LEU A 154 -12.48 -11.22 8.01
C LEU A 154 -12.79 -9.97 7.22
N LEU A 155 -11.83 -9.44 6.47
CA LEU A 155 -11.99 -8.25 5.62
C LEU A 155 -12.78 -8.52 4.33
N TYR A 156 -12.81 -9.77 3.90
CA TYR A 156 -13.55 -10.14 2.70
C TYR A 156 -15.08 -10.01 2.90
N THR A 157 -15.53 -10.07 4.14
CA THR A 157 -16.95 -9.86 4.51
C THR A 157 -17.36 -8.38 4.51
N ILE A 158 -16.39 -7.46 4.53
CA ILE A 158 -16.66 -6.03 4.56
C ILE A 158 -17.24 -5.58 3.21
N ASP A 159 -18.47 -5.08 3.21
CA ASP A 159 -19.07 -4.46 2.06
C ASP A 159 -18.54 -3.03 1.87
N LEU A 160 -17.83 -2.79 0.78
CA LEU A 160 -17.33 -1.47 0.40
C LEU A 160 -18.39 -0.59 -0.26
N LYS A 161 -19.53 -1.16 -0.65
CA LYS A 161 -20.61 -0.47 -1.40
C LYS A 161 -20.04 0.21 -2.64
N GLU A 162 -20.30 1.50 -2.79
CA GLU A 162 -19.84 2.32 -3.92
C GLU A 162 -18.41 2.84 -3.75
N ASN A 163 -17.78 2.60 -2.59
CA ASN A 163 -16.42 3.07 -2.37
C ASN A 163 -15.40 2.28 -3.20
N LEU A 164 -14.37 2.98 -3.65
CA LEU A 164 -13.24 2.41 -4.39
C LEU A 164 -12.35 1.57 -3.48
N LEU A 165 -12.07 2.13 -2.29
CA LEU A 165 -11.08 1.60 -1.37
C LEU A 165 -11.66 1.42 0.03
N GLY A 166 -11.18 0.38 0.75
CA GLY A 166 -11.27 0.26 2.20
C GLY A 166 -9.89 0.52 2.78
N VAL A 167 -9.75 1.50 3.69
CA VAL A 167 -8.48 2.02 4.15
C VAL A 167 -8.51 2.36 5.64
N ALA A 168 -7.36 2.43 6.30
CA ALA A 168 -7.25 2.95 7.65
C ALA A 168 -6.75 4.40 7.62
N LEU A 169 -7.24 5.20 8.56
CA LEU A 169 -6.80 6.58 8.73
C LEU A 169 -5.30 6.60 9.08
N ASP A 170 -4.55 7.55 8.51
CA ASP A 170 -3.15 7.79 8.86
C ASP A 170 -3.09 8.59 10.17
N VAL A 171 -2.68 7.92 11.24
CA VAL A 171 -2.68 8.50 12.59
C VAL A 171 -1.58 9.55 12.76
N GLU A 172 -0.45 9.40 12.07
CA GLU A 172 0.62 10.40 12.11
C GLU A 172 0.19 11.71 11.44
N ILE A 173 -0.58 11.64 10.35
CA ILE A 173 -1.13 12.83 9.71
C ILE A 173 -2.20 13.50 10.60
N GLN A 174 -2.96 12.72 11.40
CA GLN A 174 -3.86 13.31 12.40
C GLN A 174 -3.09 14.08 13.46
N ARG A 175 -1.96 13.57 13.93
CA ARG A 175 -1.06 14.29 14.85
C ARG A 175 -0.54 15.58 14.20
N THR A 176 -0.12 15.50 12.94
CA THR A 176 0.38 16.65 12.18
C THR A 176 -0.64 17.78 12.09
N HIS A 177 -1.93 17.46 11.89
CA HIS A 177 -3.02 18.45 11.94
C HIS A 177 -3.22 19.09 13.32
N PHE A 178 -2.88 18.38 14.37
CA PHE A 178 -3.06 18.84 15.75
C PHE A 178 -1.90 19.69 16.26
N LEU A 179 -0.69 19.48 15.72
CA LEU A 179 0.50 20.23 16.12
C LEU A 179 0.38 21.71 15.75
N LYS A 180 0.67 22.57 16.74
CA LYS A 180 0.73 24.03 16.57
C LYS A 180 2.17 24.50 16.66
N ASN A 181 2.50 25.56 15.90
CA ASN A 181 3.83 26.18 15.91
C ASN A 181 4.97 25.21 15.49
N ASP A 182 4.65 24.25 14.63
CA ASP A 182 5.60 23.34 14.01
C ASP A 182 5.67 23.62 12.51
N ASN A 183 6.76 24.23 12.07
CA ASN A 183 6.93 24.69 10.68
C ASN A 183 6.77 23.55 9.66
N TRP A 184 7.24 22.34 10.00
CA TRP A 184 7.08 21.21 9.10
C TRP A 184 5.61 20.82 8.95
N SER A 185 4.89 20.70 10.07
CA SER A 185 3.45 20.38 10.08
C SER A 185 2.63 21.42 9.31
N GLU A 186 2.89 22.70 9.52
CA GLU A 186 2.20 23.79 8.82
C GLU A 186 2.45 23.71 7.29
N ASN A 187 3.70 23.51 6.88
CA ASN A 187 4.05 23.37 5.46
C ASN A 187 3.41 22.12 4.84
N PHE A 188 3.40 20.99 5.57
CA PHE A 188 2.80 19.76 5.09
C PHE A 188 1.27 19.90 4.94
N ILE A 189 0.59 20.50 5.92
CA ILE A 189 -0.86 20.77 5.81
C ILE A 189 -1.17 21.71 4.65
N ASN A 190 -0.34 22.72 4.40
CA ASN A 190 -0.46 23.59 3.23
C ASN A 190 -0.27 22.82 1.92
N TYR A 191 0.68 21.91 1.86
CA TYR A 191 0.88 21.00 0.72
C TYR A 191 -0.37 20.14 0.48
N LEU A 192 -0.93 19.50 1.52
CA LEU A 192 -2.15 18.70 1.38
C LEU A 192 -3.31 19.51 0.80
N LYS A 193 -3.47 20.77 1.21
CA LYS A 193 -4.58 21.64 0.79
C LYS A 193 -4.35 22.28 -0.57
N ASN A 194 -3.14 22.71 -0.88
CA ASN A 194 -2.85 23.53 -2.04
C ASN A 194 -2.29 22.72 -3.23
N ASP A 195 -1.34 21.83 -2.98
CA ASP A 195 -0.68 21.04 -4.02
C ASP A 195 -1.46 19.76 -4.32
N LEU A 196 -1.83 18.99 -3.30
CA LEU A 196 -2.74 17.86 -3.46
C LEU A 196 -4.19 18.30 -3.68
N ALA A 197 -4.56 19.50 -3.25
CA ALA A 197 -5.90 20.07 -3.34
C ALA A 197 -6.97 19.20 -2.63
N LEU A 198 -6.61 18.59 -1.48
CA LEU A 198 -7.54 17.80 -0.68
C LEU A 198 -8.58 18.71 -0.02
N LYS A 199 -9.86 18.36 -0.14
CA LYS A 199 -10.99 19.08 0.50
C LYS A 199 -11.10 18.74 1.98
N LYS A 200 -10.72 17.50 2.36
CA LYS A 200 -10.77 16.96 3.70
C LYS A 200 -9.44 16.27 4.05
N SER A 201 -8.38 17.08 4.18
CA SER A 201 -7.03 16.55 4.48
C SER A 201 -6.94 15.81 5.81
N GLU A 202 -7.91 16.01 6.73
CA GLU A 202 -8.09 15.21 7.94
C GLU A 202 -8.52 13.77 7.67
N ASN A 203 -9.00 13.45 6.47
CA ASN A 203 -9.37 12.11 6.04
C ASN A 203 -8.22 11.40 5.30
N TYR A 204 -7.00 11.89 5.42
CA TYR A 204 -5.85 11.28 4.79
C TYR A 204 -5.59 9.88 5.37
N PHE A 205 -5.45 8.89 4.49
CA PHE A 205 -5.30 7.47 4.85
C PHE A 205 -3.90 6.96 4.56
N GLN A 206 -3.50 5.95 5.31
CA GLN A 206 -2.23 5.26 5.16
C GLN A 206 -2.36 4.15 4.10
N ALA A 207 -1.42 4.10 3.14
CA ALA A 207 -1.52 3.25 1.95
C ALA A 207 -0.91 1.84 2.09
N GLY A 208 -0.29 1.49 3.22
CA GLY A 208 0.32 0.16 3.42
C GLY A 208 -0.66 -0.99 3.61
N PHE A 209 -1.95 -0.65 3.73
CA PHE A 209 -3.06 -1.60 3.80
C PHE A 209 -4.27 -1.04 3.06
N ILE A 210 -4.69 -1.71 1.99
CA ILE A 210 -5.81 -1.26 1.16
C ILE A 210 -6.68 -2.44 0.73
N ILE A 211 -7.99 -2.33 0.89
CA ILE A 211 -8.95 -3.19 0.21
C ILE A 211 -9.39 -2.51 -1.08
N PHE A 212 -9.13 -3.10 -2.22
CA PHE A 212 -9.58 -2.60 -3.52
C PHE A 212 -10.94 -3.21 -3.89
N ASN A 213 -11.93 -2.38 -4.21
CA ASN A 213 -13.13 -2.77 -4.92
C ASN A 213 -12.81 -2.75 -6.43
N ILE A 214 -12.38 -3.88 -6.96
CA ILE A 214 -11.78 -3.94 -8.30
C ILE A 214 -12.73 -3.38 -9.36
N GLN A 215 -14.00 -3.80 -9.35
CA GLN A 215 -14.97 -3.34 -10.34
C GLN A 215 -15.16 -1.81 -10.27
N LYS A 216 -15.35 -1.25 -9.07
CA LYS A 216 -15.52 0.20 -8.89
C LYS A 216 -14.26 0.98 -9.27
N CYS A 217 -13.09 0.45 -8.97
CA CYS A 217 -11.82 1.07 -9.37
C CYS A 217 -11.65 1.10 -10.90
N LEU A 218 -12.05 0.04 -11.60
CA LEU A 218 -12.01 -0.02 -13.07
C LEU A 218 -13.04 0.94 -13.69
N GLU A 219 -14.29 0.95 -13.21
CA GLU A 219 -15.34 1.88 -13.64
C GLU A 219 -14.91 3.35 -13.43
N PHE A 220 -14.19 3.63 -12.35
CA PHE A 220 -13.69 4.96 -12.02
C PHE A 220 -12.43 5.34 -12.81
N ASN A 221 -11.76 4.41 -13.47
CA ASN A 221 -10.44 4.55 -14.10
C ASN A 221 -9.35 4.98 -13.09
N LEU A 222 -9.32 4.31 -11.92
CA LEU A 222 -8.44 4.70 -10.80
C LEU A 222 -6.98 4.82 -11.22
N MET A 223 -6.42 3.80 -11.91
CA MET A 223 -5.03 3.78 -12.36
C MET A 223 -4.70 4.99 -13.24
N GLU A 224 -5.50 5.23 -14.26
CA GLU A 224 -5.29 6.32 -15.22
C GLU A 224 -5.29 7.68 -14.52
N LYS A 225 -6.25 7.90 -13.61
CA LYS A 225 -6.32 9.14 -12.80
C LYS A 225 -5.11 9.27 -11.87
N CYS A 226 -4.63 8.17 -11.29
CA CYS A 226 -3.41 8.20 -10.47
C CYS A 226 -2.17 8.55 -11.30
N LEU A 227 -2.01 7.97 -12.49
CA LEU A 227 -0.90 8.28 -13.38
C LEU A 227 -0.94 9.73 -13.87
N THR A 228 -2.14 10.25 -14.14
CA THR A 228 -2.35 11.68 -14.48
C THR A 228 -1.97 12.58 -13.32
N ALA A 229 -2.41 12.24 -12.10
CA ALA A 229 -2.07 13.00 -10.90
C ALA A 229 -0.55 13.00 -10.62
N LEU A 230 0.15 11.89 -10.85
CA LEU A 230 1.62 11.82 -10.76
C LEU A 230 2.29 12.79 -11.73
N LYS A 231 1.79 12.88 -12.96
CA LYS A 231 2.32 13.82 -13.96
C LYS A 231 2.13 15.29 -13.55
N GLU A 232 1.02 15.59 -12.86
CA GLU A 232 0.70 16.93 -12.37
C GLU A 232 1.53 17.30 -11.13
N ILE A 233 1.57 16.44 -10.13
CA ILE A 233 2.21 16.69 -8.82
C ILE A 233 3.74 16.63 -8.93
N LYS A 234 4.30 15.75 -9.76
CA LYS A 234 5.73 15.52 -10.03
C LYS A 234 6.56 15.06 -8.83
N THR A 235 6.42 15.69 -7.68
CA THR A 235 7.23 15.41 -6.47
C THR A 235 6.33 15.21 -5.24
N PRO A 236 5.50 14.15 -5.22
CA PRO A 236 4.68 13.87 -4.05
C PRO A 236 5.56 13.52 -2.84
N ILE A 237 5.19 14.03 -1.67
CA ILE A 237 5.98 13.85 -0.42
C ILE A 237 5.93 12.39 0.03
N TYR A 238 4.74 11.80 0.05
CA TYR A 238 4.51 10.37 0.37
C TYR A 238 4.12 9.56 -0.87
N GLN A 239 4.79 9.82 -1.99
CA GLN A 239 4.75 9.06 -3.25
C GLN A 239 3.31 8.68 -3.65
N ASP A 240 3.05 7.36 -3.76
CA ASP A 240 1.77 6.79 -4.16
C ASP A 240 0.65 7.03 -3.15
N GLN A 241 0.99 7.18 -1.85
CA GLN A 241 0.00 7.48 -0.80
C GLN A 241 -0.66 8.84 -1.03
N ASP A 242 0.12 9.88 -1.37
CA ASP A 242 -0.42 11.20 -1.71
C ASP A 242 -1.36 11.13 -2.93
N ILE A 243 -0.94 10.38 -3.94
CA ILE A 243 -1.69 10.24 -5.19
C ILE A 243 -3.02 9.49 -4.96
N LEU A 244 -2.98 8.40 -4.20
CA LEU A 244 -4.20 7.65 -3.87
C LEU A 244 -5.16 8.48 -3.02
N ASN A 245 -4.65 9.23 -2.03
CA ASN A 245 -5.46 10.15 -1.23
C ASN A 245 -6.11 11.24 -2.07
N LYS A 246 -5.36 11.85 -3.03
CA LYS A 246 -5.89 12.83 -3.96
C LYS A 246 -6.99 12.27 -4.85
N VAL A 247 -6.74 11.12 -5.48
CA VAL A 247 -7.62 10.57 -6.51
C VAL A 247 -8.85 9.87 -5.92
N ALA A 248 -8.69 9.19 -4.78
CA ALA A 248 -9.78 8.47 -4.14
C ALA A 248 -10.54 9.29 -3.09
N GLU A 249 -10.22 10.58 -2.91
CA GLU A 249 -10.88 11.43 -1.91
C GLU A 249 -12.41 11.36 -2.02
N GLY A 250 -13.06 11.10 -0.88
CA GLY A 250 -14.53 10.97 -0.81
C GLY A 250 -15.11 9.63 -1.29
N ASN A 251 -14.27 8.74 -1.84
CA ASN A 251 -14.66 7.42 -2.33
C ASN A 251 -13.99 6.28 -1.55
N VAL A 252 -13.73 6.48 -0.27
CA VAL A 252 -13.09 5.49 0.61
C VAL A 252 -14.00 5.13 1.78
N LYS A 253 -13.92 3.87 2.21
CA LYS A 253 -14.50 3.38 3.45
C LYS A 253 -13.41 3.26 4.50
N PHE A 254 -13.54 3.98 5.61
CA PHE A 254 -12.60 3.83 6.71
C PHE A 254 -12.87 2.54 7.48
N LEU A 255 -11.79 1.80 7.73
CA LEU A 255 -11.73 0.58 8.50
C LEU A 255 -11.33 0.89 9.95
N ASP A 256 -11.49 -0.09 10.82
CA ASP A 256 -10.92 -0.01 12.17
C ASP A 256 -9.39 0.07 12.11
N LEU A 257 -8.78 0.91 12.96
CA LEU A 257 -7.33 1.13 12.97
C LEU A 257 -6.52 -0.14 13.28
N SER A 258 -7.13 -1.16 13.90
CA SER A 258 -6.48 -2.47 14.15
C SER A 258 -6.01 -3.17 12.87
N TRP A 259 -6.59 -2.80 11.72
CA TRP A 259 -6.20 -3.30 10.40
C TRP A 259 -5.06 -2.53 9.72
N ASN A 260 -4.51 -1.50 10.35
CA ASN A 260 -3.25 -0.87 9.93
C ASN A 260 -2.65 -0.08 11.09
N VAL A 261 -2.12 -0.80 12.08
CA VAL A 261 -1.51 -0.18 13.26
C VAL A 261 -0.12 0.29 12.94
N GLU A 262 0.07 1.58 12.85
CA GLU A 262 1.33 2.24 12.53
C GLU A 262 2.31 2.16 13.72
N ASN A 263 3.21 1.18 13.70
CA ASN A 263 4.13 0.92 14.81
C ASN A 263 5.13 2.08 15.06
N HIS A 264 5.47 2.84 14.01
CA HIS A 264 6.45 3.94 14.11
C HIS A 264 6.01 5.03 15.10
N ILE A 265 4.70 5.23 15.28
CA ILE A 265 4.17 6.20 16.25
C ILE A 265 4.71 5.91 17.66
N MET A 266 4.70 4.64 18.08
CA MET A 266 5.26 4.26 19.40
C MET A 266 6.79 4.29 19.44
N VAL A 267 7.44 4.16 18.28
CA VAL A 267 8.91 4.25 18.18
C VAL A 267 9.38 5.70 18.36
N PHE A 268 8.72 6.64 17.69
CA PHE A 268 9.16 8.04 17.66
C PHE A 268 8.46 8.95 18.66
N ASN A 269 7.19 8.67 18.97
CA ASN A 269 6.32 9.60 19.70
C ASN A 269 5.89 9.10 21.10
N ARG A 270 6.43 7.98 21.58
CA ARG A 270 6.01 7.40 22.88
C ARG A 270 6.13 8.38 24.05
N ALA A 271 7.12 9.28 24.02
CA ALA A 271 7.33 10.29 25.05
C ALA A 271 6.42 11.53 24.88
N ASN A 272 5.70 11.66 23.76
CA ASN A 272 4.96 12.87 23.37
C ASN A 272 3.54 12.55 22.92
N LEU A 273 2.89 11.57 23.54
CA LEU A 273 1.52 11.16 23.18
C LEU A 273 0.48 12.27 23.38
N ASP A 274 0.76 13.25 24.24
CA ASP A 274 -0.09 14.43 24.42
C ASP A 274 -0.19 15.33 23.17
N ASN A 275 0.68 15.10 22.20
CA ASN A 275 0.67 15.80 20.90
C ASN A 275 -0.32 15.20 19.89
N PHE A 276 -1.23 14.33 20.31
CA PHE A 276 -2.28 13.75 19.49
C PHE A 276 -3.66 14.26 19.93
N PRO A 277 -4.65 14.37 19.00
CA PRO A 277 -6.05 14.52 19.37
C PRO A 277 -6.46 13.36 20.29
N LYS A 278 -7.14 13.67 21.40
CA LYS A 278 -7.46 12.66 22.43
C LYS A 278 -8.25 11.46 21.89
N ASP A 279 -9.25 11.74 21.07
CA ASP A 279 -10.10 10.71 20.47
C ASP A 279 -9.32 9.81 19.50
N ILE A 280 -8.38 10.36 18.74
CA ILE A 280 -7.49 9.60 17.85
C ILE A 280 -6.50 8.77 18.66
N LEU A 281 -5.91 9.36 19.69
CA LEU A 281 -5.00 8.65 20.60
C LEU A 281 -5.67 7.46 21.27
N GLU A 282 -6.87 7.64 21.80
CA GLU A 282 -7.64 6.55 22.43
C GLU A 282 -7.91 5.40 21.44
N LYS A 283 -8.35 5.71 20.22
CA LYS A 283 -8.55 4.72 19.15
C LYS A 283 -7.24 4.02 18.78
N TYR A 284 -6.15 4.76 18.64
CA TYR A 284 -4.84 4.20 18.32
C TYR A 284 -4.32 3.29 19.44
N LEU A 285 -4.39 3.71 20.72
CA LEU A 285 -3.96 2.90 21.85
C LEU A 285 -4.80 1.62 22.01
N LYS A 286 -6.10 1.69 21.66
CA LYS A 286 -6.94 0.50 21.56
C LYS A 286 -6.48 -0.41 20.43
N SER A 287 -6.25 0.14 19.25
CA SER A 287 -5.81 -0.64 18.08
C SER A 287 -4.46 -1.32 18.29
N LEU A 288 -3.54 -0.72 19.05
CA LEU A 288 -2.28 -1.36 19.44
C LEU A 288 -2.46 -2.66 20.25
N LYS A 289 -3.49 -2.69 21.11
CA LYS A 289 -3.80 -3.88 21.92
C LYS A 289 -4.53 -4.96 21.13
N GLU A 290 -5.28 -4.54 20.12
CA GLU A 290 -6.15 -5.37 19.30
C GLU A 290 -5.62 -5.48 17.85
N ALA A 291 -4.31 -5.26 17.66
CA ALA A 291 -3.70 -5.21 16.34
C ALA A 291 -3.95 -6.50 15.56
N LYS A 292 -4.45 -6.36 14.34
CA LYS A 292 -4.69 -7.44 13.38
C LYS A 292 -3.69 -7.38 12.24
N PHE A 293 -3.28 -6.18 11.85
CA PHE A 293 -2.18 -5.91 10.94
C PHE A 293 -1.28 -4.87 11.60
N LEU A 294 -0.07 -5.27 11.96
CA LEU A 294 0.93 -4.42 12.57
C LEU A 294 1.95 -4.00 11.52
N HIS A 295 1.95 -2.72 11.18
CA HIS A 295 2.76 -2.14 10.13
C HIS A 295 3.97 -1.44 10.72
N PHE A 296 5.16 -1.91 10.40
CA PHE A 296 6.44 -1.31 10.78
C PHE A 296 6.82 -0.19 9.81
N SER A 297 5.86 0.69 9.51
CA SER A 297 6.06 1.89 8.71
C SER A 297 7.13 2.81 9.30
N GLY A 298 7.68 3.72 8.50
CA GLY A 298 8.78 4.59 8.91
C GLY A 298 10.17 3.96 8.75
N CYS A 299 11.21 4.73 9.09
CA CYS A 299 12.61 4.38 8.76
C CYS A 299 13.26 3.39 9.75
N ILE A 300 12.73 3.22 10.97
CA ILE A 300 13.27 2.28 11.96
C ILE A 300 12.54 0.95 11.85
N LYS A 301 13.20 -0.04 11.27
CA LYS A 301 12.64 -1.36 11.03
C LYS A 301 13.03 -2.36 12.13
N PRO A 302 12.20 -3.38 12.43
CA PRO A 302 12.49 -4.37 13.47
C PRO A 302 13.75 -5.19 13.18
N TRP A 303 14.10 -5.41 11.92
CA TRP A 303 15.33 -6.13 11.53
C TRP A 303 16.59 -5.28 11.67
N GLN A 304 16.48 -3.94 11.66
CA GLN A 304 17.57 -3.00 11.90
C GLN A 304 17.74 -2.70 13.40
N ASN A 305 16.64 -2.65 14.15
CA ASN A 305 16.61 -2.40 15.57
C ASN A 305 15.73 -3.41 16.32
N PRO A 306 16.27 -4.58 16.71
CA PRO A 306 15.51 -5.61 17.42
C PRO A 306 14.95 -5.20 18.78
N LYS A 307 15.38 -4.05 19.32
CA LYS A 307 14.89 -3.49 20.59
C LYS A 307 13.77 -2.47 20.40
N SER A 308 13.42 -2.15 19.15
CA SER A 308 12.32 -1.21 18.88
C SER A 308 10.98 -1.79 19.34
N TYR A 309 10.01 -0.90 19.51
CA TYR A 309 8.67 -1.27 19.98
C TYR A 309 8.06 -2.36 19.06
N ASN A 310 7.51 -3.41 19.65
CA ASN A 310 6.93 -4.56 18.97
C ASN A 310 7.87 -5.36 18.03
N ALA A 311 9.16 -5.05 17.95
CA ALA A 311 10.09 -5.80 17.10
C ALA A 311 10.09 -7.32 17.41
N HIS A 312 9.86 -7.70 18.67
CA HIS A 312 9.78 -9.10 19.08
C HIS A 312 8.68 -9.89 18.37
N LEU A 313 7.57 -9.25 17.99
CA LEU A 313 6.48 -9.87 17.22
C LEU A 313 6.93 -10.19 15.78
N TRP A 314 7.65 -9.26 15.14
CA TRP A 314 8.25 -9.50 13.83
C TRP A 314 9.27 -10.65 13.89
N TRP A 315 10.15 -10.63 14.90
CA TRP A 315 11.17 -11.66 15.09
C TRP A 315 10.57 -13.03 15.44
N HIS A 316 9.37 -13.09 16.01
CA HIS A 316 8.65 -14.34 16.19
C HIS A 316 8.44 -15.05 14.85
N TYR A 317 7.87 -14.36 13.86
CA TYR A 317 7.64 -14.92 12.52
C TYR A 317 8.95 -15.11 11.72
N ALA A 318 9.91 -14.23 11.89
CA ALA A 318 11.20 -14.37 11.23
C ALA A 318 11.96 -15.64 11.66
N ARG A 319 11.83 -16.07 12.93
CA ARG A 319 12.46 -17.29 13.45
C ARG A 319 11.77 -18.57 13.02
N THR A 320 10.49 -18.53 12.73
CA THR A 320 9.73 -19.68 12.22
C THR A 320 9.87 -19.83 10.71
N ASN A 321 10.38 -18.80 10.06
CA ASN A 321 10.64 -18.79 8.63
C ASN A 321 11.83 -19.70 8.29
N THR A 322 11.61 -20.63 7.35
CA THR A 322 12.64 -21.62 6.94
C THR A 322 13.50 -21.15 5.76
N ILE A 323 13.23 -19.96 5.22
CA ILE A 323 13.89 -19.44 4.00
C ILE A 323 14.94 -18.37 4.33
N LEU A 324 14.82 -17.69 5.49
CA LEU A 324 15.75 -16.68 5.97
C LEU A 324 16.96 -17.27 6.65
#